data_389f6d41827e544f9be43a34baf04385
#
_entry.id   389f6d41827e544f9be43a34baf04385
#
_cell.length_a   1.000
_cell.length_b   1.000
_cell.length_c   1.000
_cell.angle_alpha   90.00
_cell.angle_beta   90.00
_cell.angle_gamma   90.00
#
_symmetry.space_group_name_H-M   'P 1'
#
loop_
_entity.id
_entity.type
_entity.pdbx_description
1 polymer ?
#
loop_
_entity_poly.entity_id
_entity_poly.type
_entity_poly.pdbx_seq_one_letter_code
_entity_poly.pdbx_strand_id
1 'polypeptide(L)'
;MKKILSIVLLILLLCSNSYAAVKKGKGEVTLSNQSVDWLIQYIRGKGSKKPMAFILSSNGAWSSYWYCGEGACRDGNFMPTIRKCEADTDTECGIFARRRTILWDNGVKPKKAVINSKWSDQEIKDKLKEWGFL
;
A
#
# COMPACT_ATOMS: atom_id res chain seq x y z
N MET A 1 -41.42 18.46 -16.97
CA MET A 1 -40.86 17.10 -17.20
C MET A 1 -39.40 17.13 -17.64
N LYS A 2 -38.98 17.97 -18.56
CA LYS A 2 -37.58 18.03 -19.02
C LYS A 2 -36.55 18.35 -17.92
N LYS A 3 -36.89 19.20 -16.94
CA LYS A 3 -35.98 19.58 -15.83
C LYS A 3 -35.77 18.44 -14.81
N ILE A 4 -36.78 17.60 -14.58
CA ILE A 4 -36.70 16.47 -13.65
C ILE A 4 -35.81 15.36 -14.25
N LEU A 5 -35.94 15.13 -15.55
CA LEU A 5 -35.12 14.14 -16.26
C LEU A 5 -33.62 14.49 -16.22
N SER A 6 -33.28 15.79 -16.35
CA SER A 6 -31.91 16.27 -16.27
C SER A 6 -31.31 16.09 -14.86
N ILE A 7 -32.09 16.30 -13.81
CA ILE A 7 -31.63 16.13 -12.43
C ILE A 7 -31.38 14.65 -12.11
N VAL A 8 -32.26 13.76 -12.56
CA VAL A 8 -32.11 12.31 -12.37
C VAL A 8 -30.89 11.78 -13.12
N LEU A 9 -30.64 12.29 -14.33
CA LEU A 9 -29.44 11.92 -15.11
C LEU A 9 -28.13 12.41 -14.44
N LEU A 10 -28.15 13.61 -13.85
CA LEU A 10 -27.01 14.17 -13.12
C LEU A 10 -26.69 13.36 -11.85
N ILE A 11 -27.72 12.92 -11.13
CA ILE A 11 -27.56 12.07 -9.93
C ILE A 11 -26.99 10.69 -10.29
N LEU A 12 -27.44 10.11 -11.41
CA LEU A 12 -26.91 8.82 -11.90
C LEU A 12 -25.44 8.92 -12.34
N LEU A 13 -25.00 10.06 -12.88
CA LEU A 13 -23.62 10.31 -13.25
C LEU A 13 -22.69 10.52 -12.03
N LEU A 14 -23.24 10.98 -10.92
CA LEU A 14 -22.48 11.15 -9.66
C LEU A 14 -22.34 9.85 -8.86
N CYS A 15 -23.19 8.85 -9.12
CA CYS A 15 -23.12 7.54 -8.45
C CYS A 15 -22.14 6.54 -9.08
N SER A 16 -21.54 6.85 -10.23
CA SER A 16 -20.76 5.88 -11.01
C SER A 16 -19.26 5.82 -10.71
N ASN A 17 -18.75 6.48 -9.67
CA ASN A 17 -17.32 6.54 -9.38
C ASN A 17 -16.90 6.10 -7.97
N SER A 18 -17.59 5.17 -7.35
CA SER A 18 -17.15 4.63 -6.05
C SER A 18 -16.44 3.27 -6.16
N TYR A 19 -15.63 3.07 -7.18
CA TYR A 19 -14.51 2.17 -7.01
C TYR A 19 -13.50 2.90 -6.13
N ALA A 20 -13.40 2.50 -4.87
CA ALA A 20 -12.38 3.01 -3.96
C ALA A 20 -11.01 2.84 -4.64
N ALA A 21 -10.49 3.90 -5.23
CA ALA A 21 -9.16 3.89 -5.80
C ALA A 21 -8.18 3.46 -4.70
N VAL A 22 -7.38 2.45 -4.97
CA VAL A 22 -6.33 1.98 -4.06
C VAL A 22 -5.44 3.18 -3.74
N LYS A 23 -5.44 3.64 -2.48
CA LYS A 23 -4.62 4.78 -2.05
C LYS A 23 -3.16 4.35 -1.95
N LYS A 24 -2.44 4.45 -3.05
CA LYS A 24 -0.99 4.26 -3.09
C LYS A 24 -0.30 5.42 -2.38
N GLY A 25 0.74 5.12 -1.63
CA GLY A 25 1.61 6.16 -1.09
C GLY A 25 2.36 6.90 -2.18
N LYS A 26 2.66 8.17 -1.93
CA LYS A 26 3.35 9.04 -2.88
C LYS A 26 4.29 10.00 -2.16
N GLY A 27 5.37 10.35 -2.84
CA GLY A 27 6.38 11.29 -2.36
C GLY A 27 7.59 10.60 -1.77
N GLU A 28 8.60 11.38 -1.45
CA GLU A 28 9.80 10.88 -0.78
C GLU A 28 9.45 10.29 0.57
N VAL A 29 10.01 9.14 0.87
CA VAL A 29 9.87 8.48 2.17
C VAL A 29 11.12 7.66 2.45
N THR A 30 11.61 7.75 3.68
CA THR A 30 12.66 6.87 4.19
C THR A 30 12.05 5.97 5.27
N LEU A 31 12.15 4.67 5.08
CA LEU A 31 11.65 3.70 6.05
C LEU A 31 12.50 3.75 7.33
N SER A 32 11.85 3.78 8.48
CA SER A 32 12.53 3.54 9.74
C SER A 32 13.08 2.11 9.81
N ASN A 33 14.07 1.86 10.64
CA ASN A 33 14.62 0.52 10.85
C ASN A 33 13.52 -0.49 11.20
N GLN A 34 12.58 -0.10 12.07
CA GLN A 34 11.45 -0.96 12.43
C GLN A 34 10.55 -1.26 11.22
N SER A 35 10.25 -0.27 10.40
CA SER A 35 9.44 -0.47 9.17
C SER A 35 10.17 -1.37 8.17
N VAL A 36 11.49 -1.30 8.08
CA VAL A 36 12.30 -2.21 7.27
C VAL A 36 12.21 -3.64 7.78
N ASP A 37 12.38 -3.85 9.08
CA ASP A 37 12.31 -5.18 9.68
C ASP A 37 10.92 -5.80 9.49
N TRP A 38 9.87 -5.02 9.66
CA TRP A 38 8.50 -5.48 9.42
C TRP A 38 8.22 -5.75 7.93
N LEU A 39 8.78 -4.95 7.02
CA LEU A 39 8.67 -5.19 5.58
C LEU A 39 9.35 -6.51 5.21
N ILE A 40 10.51 -6.80 5.76
CA ILE A 40 11.22 -8.06 5.52
C ILE A 40 10.37 -9.25 6.02
N GLN A 41 9.81 -9.17 7.23
CA GLN A 41 8.91 -10.19 7.76
C GLN A 41 7.68 -10.37 6.85
N TYR A 42 7.08 -9.27 6.43
CA TYR A 42 5.95 -9.27 5.50
C TYR A 42 6.29 -9.97 4.18
N ILE A 43 7.43 -9.65 3.59
CA ILE A 43 7.87 -10.25 2.31
C ILE A 43 8.08 -11.77 2.44
N ARG A 44 8.61 -12.24 3.59
CA ARG A 44 8.80 -13.66 3.85
C ARG A 44 7.49 -14.44 3.88
N GLY A 45 6.41 -13.81 4.28
CA GLY A 45 5.14 -14.47 4.54
C GLY A 45 5.11 -15.17 5.92
N LYS A 46 4.03 -15.87 6.19
CA LYS A 46 3.85 -16.63 7.45
C LYS A 46 3.33 -18.03 7.14
N GLY A 47 4.22 -19.02 7.16
CA GLY A 47 3.89 -20.37 6.74
C GLY A 47 3.43 -20.40 5.28
N SER A 48 2.26 -20.96 5.00
CA SER A 48 1.64 -20.96 3.67
C SER A 48 0.97 -19.60 3.30
N LYS A 49 0.83 -18.69 4.27
CA LYS A 49 0.16 -17.39 4.06
C LYS A 49 1.07 -16.42 3.33
N LYS A 50 0.58 -15.90 2.21
CA LYS A 50 1.30 -14.96 1.35
C LYS A 50 1.06 -13.52 1.80
N PRO A 51 2.03 -12.61 1.59
CA PRO A 51 1.83 -11.19 1.89
C PRO A 51 0.69 -10.61 1.06
N MET A 52 -0.16 -9.81 1.69
CA MET A 52 -1.31 -9.15 1.07
C MET A 52 -1.05 -7.68 0.83
N ALA A 53 -0.86 -6.92 1.90
CA ALA A 53 -0.61 -5.49 1.83
C ALA A 53 0.28 -5.01 2.97
N PHE A 54 1.08 -4.00 2.68
CA PHE A 54 1.91 -3.25 3.63
C PHE A 54 1.55 -1.77 3.52
N ILE A 55 1.07 -1.19 4.62
CA ILE A 55 0.72 0.23 4.74
C ILE A 55 1.87 0.96 5.42
N LEU A 56 2.17 2.16 4.96
CA LEU A 56 3.23 3.00 5.49
C LEU A 56 2.75 4.44 5.64
N SER A 57 3.21 5.11 6.68
CA SER A 57 3.08 6.57 6.83
C SER A 57 4.12 7.32 5.98
N SER A 58 3.80 8.54 5.58
CA SER A 58 4.70 9.37 4.78
C SER A 58 6.01 9.76 5.48
N ASN A 59 6.06 9.65 6.81
CA ASN A 59 7.29 9.80 7.58
C ASN A 59 8.12 8.51 7.73
N GLY A 60 7.62 7.38 7.19
CA GLY A 60 8.32 6.09 7.19
C GLY A 60 8.36 5.35 8.53
N ALA A 61 7.78 5.90 9.59
CA ALA A 61 7.90 5.40 10.94
C ALA A 61 6.78 4.45 11.37
N TRP A 62 5.57 4.65 10.86
CA TRP A 62 4.43 3.80 11.16
C TRP A 62 4.18 2.84 10.00
N SER A 63 4.03 1.56 10.31
CA SER A 63 3.68 0.55 9.33
C SER A 63 2.72 -0.48 9.89
N SER A 64 1.96 -1.10 9.01
CA SER A 64 1.08 -2.21 9.33
C SER A 64 0.95 -3.12 8.12
N TYR A 65 0.82 -4.41 8.33
CA TYR A 65 0.71 -5.37 7.25
C TYR A 65 -0.13 -6.57 7.64
N TRP A 66 -0.59 -7.30 6.64
CA TRP A 66 -1.29 -8.58 6.83
C TRP A 66 -1.04 -9.53 5.68
N TYR A 67 -1.37 -10.76 5.95
CA TYR A 67 -1.26 -11.87 5.02
C TYR A 67 -2.63 -12.29 4.50
N CYS A 68 -2.64 -12.93 3.33
CA CYS A 68 -3.84 -13.63 2.85
C CYS A 68 -4.17 -14.76 3.81
N GLY A 69 -5.45 -14.88 4.18
CA GLY A 69 -5.95 -16.08 4.86
C GLY A 69 -5.88 -17.33 3.97
N GLU A 70 -6.22 -18.47 4.54
CA GLU A 70 -6.39 -19.69 3.75
C GLU A 70 -7.53 -19.51 2.75
N GLY A 71 -7.28 -19.82 1.47
CA GLY A 71 -8.23 -19.62 0.36
C GLY A 71 -7.86 -18.47 -0.56
N ALA A 72 -8.85 -17.89 -1.23
CA ALA A 72 -8.61 -16.82 -2.19
C ALA A 72 -8.16 -15.53 -1.51
N CYS A 73 -6.98 -15.04 -1.91
CA CYS A 73 -6.48 -13.73 -1.54
C CYS A 73 -7.29 -12.67 -2.31
N ARG A 74 -8.38 -12.20 -1.74
CA ARG A 74 -9.19 -11.13 -2.33
C ARG A 74 -8.64 -9.78 -1.94
N ASP A 75 -8.84 -8.81 -2.81
CA ASP A 75 -8.53 -7.42 -2.52
C ASP A 75 -9.35 -6.95 -1.33
N GLY A 76 -8.66 -6.68 -0.23
CA GLY A 76 -9.28 -6.17 0.98
C GLY A 76 -9.55 -4.67 0.88
N ASN A 77 -10.43 -4.18 1.76
CA ASN A 77 -10.58 -2.77 1.98
C ASN A 77 -9.45 -2.27 2.90
N PHE A 78 -8.48 -1.55 2.36
CA PHE A 78 -7.34 -1.02 3.10
C PHE A 78 -7.62 0.32 3.78
N MET A 79 -8.73 0.97 3.46
CA MET A 79 -9.04 2.32 3.96
C MET A 79 -9.16 2.43 5.48
N PRO A 80 -9.74 1.47 6.21
CA PRO A 80 -9.75 1.54 7.68
C PRO A 80 -8.35 1.58 8.28
N THR A 81 -7.40 0.80 7.77
CA THR A 81 -6.01 0.77 8.23
C THR A 81 -5.27 2.06 7.85
N ILE A 82 -5.51 2.59 6.65
CA ILE A 82 -4.95 3.88 6.22
C ILE A 82 -5.45 5.01 7.12
N ARG A 83 -6.75 5.07 7.42
CA ARG A 83 -7.32 6.08 8.33
C ARG A 83 -6.75 5.97 9.75
N LYS A 84 -6.55 4.74 10.24
CA LYS A 84 -5.91 4.54 11.54
C LYS A 84 -4.47 5.06 11.54
N CYS A 85 -3.71 4.76 10.51
CA CYS A 85 -2.36 5.29 10.32
C CYS A 85 -2.35 6.81 10.33
N GLU A 86 -3.23 7.46 9.57
CA GLU A 86 -3.32 8.92 9.50
C GLU A 86 -3.72 9.53 10.85
N ALA A 87 -4.64 8.89 11.58
CA ALA A 87 -5.02 9.32 12.93
C ALA A 87 -3.88 9.18 13.96
N ASP A 88 -3.11 8.09 13.87
CA ASP A 88 -2.01 7.81 14.79
C ASP A 88 -0.77 8.69 14.53
N THR A 89 -0.56 9.11 13.29
CA THR A 89 0.69 9.78 12.87
C THR A 89 0.52 11.25 12.52
N ASP A 90 -0.72 11.72 12.32
CA ASP A 90 -1.01 13.05 11.76
C ASP A 90 -0.25 13.33 10.44
N THR A 91 -0.01 12.28 9.66
CA THR A 91 0.62 12.34 8.34
C THR A 91 -0.21 11.58 7.32
N GLU A 92 0.04 11.81 6.04
CA GLU A 92 -0.55 10.98 5.00
C GLU A 92 -0.03 9.53 5.09
N CYS A 93 -0.91 8.58 4.83
CA CYS A 93 -0.59 7.16 4.78
C CYS A 93 -1.09 6.56 3.46
N GLY A 94 -0.46 5.48 3.05
CA GLY A 94 -0.85 4.80 1.83
C GLY A 94 -0.29 3.40 1.74
N ILE A 95 -0.68 2.69 0.70
CA ILE A 95 -0.14 1.38 0.40
C ILE A 95 1.29 1.54 -0.08
N PHE A 96 2.23 0.93 0.65
CA PHE A 96 3.63 0.83 0.27
C PHE A 96 3.85 -0.35 -0.68
N ALA A 97 3.34 -1.51 -0.31
CA ALA A 97 3.44 -2.72 -1.12
C ALA A 97 2.12 -3.49 -1.12
N ARG A 98 1.85 -4.11 -2.26
CA ARG A 98 0.80 -5.10 -2.42
C ARG A 98 1.44 -6.39 -2.88
N ARG A 99 1.18 -7.48 -2.17
CA ARG A 99 1.98 -8.69 -2.30
C ARG A 99 3.47 -8.33 -2.16
N ARG A 100 4.32 -8.66 -3.12
CA ARG A 100 5.75 -8.33 -3.13
C ARG A 100 6.13 -7.19 -4.07
N THR A 101 5.13 -6.47 -4.59
CA THR A 101 5.33 -5.33 -5.48
C THR A 101 5.23 -4.02 -4.71
N ILE A 102 6.24 -3.19 -4.79
CA ILE A 102 6.23 -1.85 -4.20
C ILE A 102 5.38 -0.93 -5.08
N LEU A 103 4.34 -0.37 -4.48
CA LEU A 103 3.39 0.54 -5.14
C LEU A 103 3.65 2.01 -4.81
N TRP A 104 4.35 2.30 -3.71
CA TRP A 104 4.67 3.67 -3.32
C TRP A 104 5.46 4.37 -4.42
N ASP A 105 4.97 5.53 -4.84
CA ASP A 105 5.63 6.32 -5.89
C ASP A 105 6.48 7.42 -5.27
N ASN A 106 7.78 7.18 -5.18
CA ASN A 106 8.76 8.17 -4.72
C ASN A 106 9.49 8.89 -5.86
N GLY A 107 9.12 8.64 -7.10
CA GLY A 107 9.77 9.21 -8.29
C GLY A 107 11.11 8.57 -8.69
N VAL A 108 11.67 7.68 -7.87
CA VAL A 108 13.00 7.05 -8.07
C VAL A 108 12.90 5.58 -8.42
N LYS A 109 12.00 4.84 -7.76
CA LYS A 109 11.86 3.40 -7.98
C LYS A 109 11.48 3.05 -9.43
N PRO A 110 11.88 1.88 -9.94
CA PRO A 110 11.45 1.43 -11.26
C PRO A 110 9.94 1.14 -11.29
N LYS A 111 9.36 1.14 -12.48
CA LYS A 111 7.92 0.85 -12.67
C LYS A 111 7.52 -0.51 -12.09
N LYS A 112 8.39 -1.50 -12.22
CA LYS A 112 8.22 -2.84 -11.62
C LYS A 112 9.26 -3.04 -10.52
N ALA A 113 8.92 -2.68 -9.30
CA ALA A 113 9.74 -2.89 -8.12
C ALA A 113 9.19 -4.10 -7.34
N VAL A 114 9.66 -5.28 -7.63
CA VAL A 114 9.23 -6.54 -6.99
C VAL A 114 10.36 -7.05 -6.11
N ILE A 115 10.06 -7.34 -4.84
CA ILE A 115 11.01 -7.92 -3.90
C ILE A 115 10.89 -9.44 -3.95
N ASN A 116 12.02 -10.11 -4.18
CA ASN A 116 12.06 -11.56 -4.14
C ASN A 116 12.13 -12.06 -2.69
N SER A 117 11.22 -12.94 -2.30
CA SER A 117 11.18 -13.51 -0.95
C SER A 117 12.39 -14.39 -0.61
N LYS A 118 13.18 -14.79 -1.59
CA LYS A 118 14.41 -15.58 -1.41
C LYS A 118 15.67 -14.73 -1.22
N TRP A 119 15.58 -13.42 -1.46
CA TRP A 119 16.71 -12.53 -1.19
C TRP A 119 17.05 -12.53 0.31
N SER A 120 18.32 -12.39 0.64
CA SER A 120 18.74 -12.14 2.01
C SER A 120 18.21 -10.80 2.51
N ASP A 121 18.21 -10.59 3.82
CA ASP A 121 17.81 -9.31 4.40
C ASP A 121 18.69 -8.17 3.89
N GLN A 122 19.96 -8.42 3.68
CA GLN A 122 20.89 -7.42 3.13
C GLN A 122 20.55 -7.09 1.66
N GLU A 123 20.27 -8.10 0.83
CA GLU A 123 19.86 -7.88 -0.56
C GLU A 123 18.56 -7.06 -0.64
N ILE A 124 17.59 -7.31 0.25
CA ILE A 124 16.37 -6.50 0.33
C ILE A 124 16.70 -5.05 0.71
N LYS A 125 17.54 -4.84 1.72
CA LYS A 125 17.98 -3.50 2.14
C LYS A 125 18.72 -2.76 1.02
N ASP A 126 19.61 -3.43 0.32
CA ASP A 126 20.36 -2.86 -0.81
C ASP A 126 19.42 -2.42 -1.94
N LYS A 127 18.39 -3.23 -2.24
CA LYS A 127 17.36 -2.87 -3.22
C LYS A 127 16.50 -1.70 -2.77
N LEU A 128 16.10 -1.66 -1.51
CA LEU A 128 15.35 -0.52 -0.97
C LEU A 128 16.17 0.78 -1.04
N LYS A 129 17.48 0.69 -0.79
CA LYS A 129 18.39 1.82 -0.94
C LYS A 129 18.53 2.26 -2.39
N GLU A 130 18.75 1.31 -3.32
CA GLU A 130 18.78 1.57 -4.77
C GLU A 130 17.51 2.26 -5.25
N TRP A 131 16.37 1.89 -4.70
CA TRP A 131 15.05 2.44 -5.06
C TRP A 131 14.68 3.71 -4.29
N GLY A 132 15.58 4.24 -3.45
CA GLY A 132 15.40 5.51 -2.75
C GLY A 132 14.50 5.45 -1.52
N PHE A 133 14.42 4.30 -0.84
CA PHE A 133 13.62 4.12 0.38
C PHE A 133 14.47 3.98 1.67
N LEU A 134 15.79 3.97 1.55
CA LEU A 134 16.74 3.98 2.67
C LEU A 134 17.79 5.05 2.48
#